data_8c4279ab824d6aeb5221956fab1fb1ac
#
_entry.id   8c4279ab824d6aeb5221956fab1fb1ac
#
_cell.length_a   1.000
_cell.length_b   1.000
_cell.length_c   1.000
_cell.angle_alpha   90.00
_cell.angle_beta   90.00
_cell.angle_gamma   90.00
#
_symmetry.space_group_name_H-M   'P 1'
#
loop_
_entity.id
_entity.type
_entity.pdbx_description
1 polymer ?
#
loop_
_entity_poly.entity_id
_entity_poly.type
_entity_poly.pdbx_seq_one_letter_code
_entity_poly.pdbx_strand_id
1 'polypeptide(L)'
;SLSRELAPCITINNVLPSFTNTERLGSLAASINQRTGKSIEDVHHGWMSLVPIERLIEPLETASAITFLALPASSGIRGVSLAVDGGRLRGI
;
A
#
# COMPACT_ATOMS: atom_id res chain seq x y z
N SER A 1 -8.65 -3.58 -21.63
CA SER A 1 -7.92 -2.77 -20.65
C SER A 1 -6.75 -2.02 -21.28
N LEU A 2 -6.30 -0.97 -20.62
CA LEU A 2 -5.16 -0.19 -21.09
C LEU A 2 -3.90 -1.04 -21.19
N SER A 3 -3.71 -1.98 -20.27
CA SER A 3 -2.56 -2.90 -20.30
C SER A 3 -2.52 -3.72 -21.59
N ARG A 4 -3.67 -4.20 -22.05
CA ARG A 4 -3.75 -4.95 -23.32
C ARG A 4 -3.50 -4.06 -24.52
N GLU A 5 -4.02 -2.86 -24.51
CA GLU A 5 -3.89 -1.91 -25.63
C GLU A 5 -2.45 -1.47 -25.86
N LEU A 6 -1.66 -1.33 -24.79
CA LEU A 6 -0.28 -0.87 -24.87
C LEU A 6 0.74 -2.01 -25.01
N ALA A 7 0.32 -3.26 -24.88
CA ALA A 7 1.20 -4.38 -25.15
C ALA A 7 1.56 -4.41 -26.66
N PRO A 8 2.78 -4.85 -27.04
CA PRO A 8 3.83 -5.39 -26.20
C PRO A 8 4.82 -4.35 -25.65
N CYS A 9 4.68 -3.07 -26.01
CA CYS A 9 5.73 -2.08 -25.77
C CYS A 9 5.75 -1.57 -24.32
N ILE A 10 4.59 -1.53 -23.66
CA ILE A 10 4.45 -0.93 -22.34
C ILE A 10 3.72 -1.90 -21.41
N THR A 11 4.20 -2.02 -20.19
CA THR A 11 3.48 -2.75 -19.13
C THR A 11 2.79 -1.76 -18.21
N ILE A 12 1.58 -2.09 -17.78
CA ILE A 12 0.82 -1.30 -16.81
C ILE A 12 0.35 -2.24 -15.69
N ASN A 13 0.72 -1.91 -14.47
CA ASN A 13 0.35 -2.63 -13.27
C ASN A 13 0.01 -1.63 -12.17
N ASN A 14 -0.74 -2.07 -11.17
CA ASN A 14 -1.10 -1.25 -10.01
C ASN A 14 -0.45 -1.81 -8.76
N VAL A 15 0.01 -0.91 -7.89
CA VAL A 15 0.45 -1.27 -6.54
C VAL A 15 -0.52 -0.60 -5.57
N LEU A 16 -1.09 -1.40 -4.68
CA LEU A 16 -2.12 -0.97 -3.74
C LEU A 16 -1.53 -0.94 -2.32
N PRO A 17 -1.01 0.21 -1.87
CA PRO A 17 -0.54 0.32 -0.49
C PRO A 17 -1.70 0.47 0.48
N SER A 18 -1.46 0.17 1.75
CA SER A 18 -2.39 0.48 2.83
C SER A 18 -1.67 1.36 3.86
N PHE A 19 -1.95 1.19 5.15
CA PHE A 19 -1.34 2.00 6.19
C PHE A 19 0.19 1.94 6.13
N THR A 20 0.79 2.97 5.55
CA THR A 20 2.23 3.08 5.33
C THR A 20 2.82 4.11 6.28
N ASN A 21 3.97 3.79 6.85
CA ASN A 21 4.64 4.66 7.82
C ASN A 21 5.26 5.88 7.13
N THR A 22 4.46 6.93 6.98
CA THR A 22 4.82 8.19 6.32
C THR A 22 4.47 9.38 7.20
N GLU A 23 5.04 10.54 6.88
CA GLU A 23 4.67 11.80 7.54
C GLU A 23 3.19 12.12 7.37
N ARG A 24 2.63 11.80 6.22
CA ARG A 24 1.20 12.02 5.94
C ARG A 24 0.33 11.23 6.91
N LEU A 25 0.68 9.99 7.18
CA LEU A 25 -0.08 9.15 8.12
C LEU A 25 0.04 9.68 9.55
N GLY A 26 1.25 10.13 9.93
CA GLY A 26 1.46 10.79 11.21
C GLY A 26 0.65 12.05 11.37
N SER A 27 0.57 12.87 10.33
CA SER A 27 -0.26 14.08 10.31
C SER A 27 -1.74 13.75 10.43
N LEU A 28 -2.19 12.68 9.80
CA LEU A 28 -3.57 12.23 9.91
C LEU A 28 -3.90 11.79 11.33
N ALA A 29 -3.02 11.06 12.00
CA ALA A 29 -3.22 10.66 13.38
C ALA A 29 -3.32 11.88 14.31
N ALA A 30 -2.45 12.88 14.12
CA ALA A 30 -2.49 14.12 14.88
C ALA A 30 -3.80 14.87 14.66
N SER A 31 -4.28 14.92 13.43
CA SER A 31 -5.55 15.56 13.09
C SER A 31 -6.75 14.87 13.77
N ILE A 32 -6.76 13.55 13.78
CA ILE A 32 -7.81 12.78 14.47
C ILE A 32 -7.76 13.03 15.98
N ASN A 33 -6.57 13.08 16.56
CA ASN A 33 -6.38 13.41 17.97
C ASN A 33 -7.01 14.77 18.30
N GLN A 34 -6.74 15.78 17.50
CA GLN A 34 -7.29 17.14 17.72
C GLN A 34 -8.82 17.19 17.60
N ARG A 35 -9.38 16.46 16.66
CA ARG A 35 -10.83 16.46 16.41
C ARG A 35 -11.64 15.66 17.42
N THR A 36 -11.10 14.55 17.86
CA THR A 36 -11.87 13.57 18.66
C THR A 36 -11.37 13.42 20.09
N GLY A 37 -10.19 13.94 20.42
CA GLY A 37 -9.54 13.71 21.71
C GLY A 37 -8.94 12.33 21.88
N LYS A 38 -9.06 11.46 20.87
CA LYS A 38 -8.50 10.13 20.90
C LYS A 38 -6.96 10.20 20.83
N SER A 39 -6.27 9.45 21.69
CA SER A 39 -4.81 9.48 21.68
C SER A 39 -4.24 8.96 20.37
N ILE A 40 -3.03 9.43 20.02
CA ILE A 40 -2.34 8.95 18.82
C ILE A 40 -2.11 7.45 18.89
N GLU A 41 -1.77 6.93 20.06
CA GLU A 41 -1.63 5.48 20.28
C GLU A 41 -2.91 4.71 19.98
N ASP A 42 -4.06 5.22 20.43
CA ASP A 42 -5.35 4.59 20.18
C ASP A 42 -5.72 4.64 18.70
N VAL A 43 -5.40 5.73 18.02
CA VAL A 43 -5.60 5.85 16.56
C VAL A 43 -4.78 4.78 15.83
N HIS A 44 -3.49 4.67 16.16
CA HIS A 44 -2.62 3.64 15.55
C HIS A 44 -3.09 2.24 15.88
N HIS A 45 -3.50 2.00 17.12
CA HIS A 45 -4.01 0.70 17.53
C HIS A 45 -5.26 0.31 16.73
N GLY A 46 -6.16 1.26 16.50
CA GLY A 46 -7.33 1.04 15.66
C GLY A 46 -6.96 0.65 14.23
N TRP A 47 -5.97 1.32 13.65
CA TRP A 47 -5.50 0.96 12.31
C TRP A 47 -4.86 -0.43 12.28
N MET A 48 -4.04 -0.74 13.28
CA MET A 48 -3.33 -2.02 13.33
C MET A 48 -4.28 -3.20 13.52
N SER A 49 -5.44 -2.98 14.13
CA SER A 49 -6.44 -4.03 14.27
C SER A 49 -6.99 -4.51 12.92
N LEU A 50 -6.82 -3.70 11.86
CA LEU A 50 -7.27 -4.02 10.50
C LEU A 50 -6.19 -4.72 9.67
N VAL A 51 -4.96 -4.80 10.18
CA VAL A 51 -3.79 -5.29 9.42
C VAL A 51 -3.29 -6.59 10.05
N PRO A 52 -3.43 -7.73 9.36
CA PRO A 52 -3.02 -9.02 9.92
C PRO A 52 -1.58 -9.10 10.42
N ILE A 53 -0.63 -8.41 9.79
CA ILE A 53 0.76 -8.40 10.27
C ILE A 53 0.99 -7.45 11.45
N GLU A 54 -0.03 -6.70 11.87
CA GLU A 54 -0.03 -5.86 13.07
C GLU A 54 1.08 -4.79 13.10
N ARG A 55 1.45 -4.25 11.94
CA ARG A 55 2.38 -3.13 11.83
C ARG A 55 2.09 -2.28 10.61
N LEU A 56 2.60 -1.06 10.60
CA LEU A 56 2.58 -0.23 9.40
C LEU A 56 3.50 -0.83 8.34
N ILE A 57 3.15 -0.62 7.08
CA ILE A 57 4.02 -0.96 5.95
C ILE A 57 5.09 0.12 5.85
N GLU A 58 6.33 -0.27 5.70
CA GLU A 58 7.39 0.70 5.46
C GLU A 58 7.42 1.13 3.99
N PRO A 59 7.71 2.41 3.70
CA PRO A 59 7.77 2.90 2.33
C PRO A 59 8.68 2.06 1.42
N LEU A 60 9.76 1.51 1.97
CA LEU A 60 10.67 0.65 1.21
C LEU A 60 9.98 -0.62 0.70
N GLU A 61 9.03 -1.17 1.46
CA GLU A 61 8.30 -2.37 1.04
C GLU A 61 7.47 -2.09 -0.21
N THR A 62 6.77 -0.96 -0.24
CA THR A 62 6.02 -0.54 -1.43
C THR A 62 6.94 -0.21 -2.59
N ALA A 63 8.04 0.49 -2.33
CA ALA A 63 9.04 0.81 -3.34
C ALA A 63 9.67 -0.45 -3.94
N SER A 64 9.90 -1.48 -3.13
CA SER A 64 10.44 -2.77 -3.60
C SER A 64 9.49 -3.46 -4.56
N ALA A 65 8.18 -3.42 -4.29
CA ALA A 65 7.17 -3.98 -5.19
C ALA A 65 7.15 -3.23 -6.52
N ILE A 66 7.20 -1.90 -6.50
CA ILE A 66 7.25 -1.07 -7.71
C ILE A 66 8.50 -1.38 -8.53
N THR A 67 9.64 -1.46 -7.87
CA THR A 67 10.93 -1.77 -8.52
C THR A 67 10.88 -3.15 -9.18
N PHE A 68 10.35 -4.15 -8.47
CA PHE A 68 10.20 -5.50 -9.01
C PHE A 68 9.38 -5.50 -10.31
N LEU A 69 8.24 -4.81 -10.30
CA LEU A 69 7.39 -4.73 -11.50
C LEU A 69 8.05 -3.96 -12.64
N ALA A 70 8.97 -3.06 -12.35
CA ALA A 70 9.70 -2.29 -13.36
C ALA A 70 10.87 -3.03 -13.99
N LEU A 71 11.32 -4.15 -13.41
CA LEU A 71 12.47 -4.89 -13.94
C LEU A 71 12.14 -5.59 -15.26
N PRO A 72 13.12 -5.67 -16.19
CA PRO A 72 12.92 -6.45 -17.41
C PRO A 72 12.50 -7.90 -17.16
N ALA A 73 13.01 -8.52 -16.08
CA ALA A 73 12.64 -9.87 -15.69
C ALA A 73 11.16 -10.03 -15.37
N SER A 74 10.46 -8.92 -15.07
CA SER A 74 9.03 -8.90 -14.75
C SER A 74 8.16 -8.53 -15.96
N SER A 75 8.72 -8.47 -17.16
CA SER A 75 8.00 -8.02 -18.36
C SER A 75 6.80 -8.89 -18.74
N GLY A 76 6.72 -10.11 -18.23
CA GLY A 76 5.57 -10.98 -18.39
C GLY A 76 4.39 -10.63 -17.47
N ILE A 77 4.59 -9.77 -16.48
CA ILE A 77 3.55 -9.37 -15.54
C ILE A 77 2.84 -8.15 -16.09
N ARG A 78 1.54 -8.31 -16.39
CA ARG A 78 0.76 -7.26 -17.04
C ARG A 78 -0.65 -7.20 -16.47
N GLY A 79 -1.12 -5.99 -16.21
CA GLY A 79 -2.49 -5.76 -15.79
C GLY A 79 -2.82 -6.28 -14.39
N VAL A 80 -1.84 -6.46 -13.52
CA VAL A 80 -2.07 -6.95 -12.16
C VAL A 80 -2.22 -5.78 -11.18
N SER A 81 -2.92 -6.07 -10.08
CA SER A 81 -2.97 -5.19 -8.92
C SER A 81 -2.29 -5.93 -7.76
N LEU A 82 -1.15 -5.41 -7.34
CA LEU A 82 -0.34 -6.01 -6.28
C LEU A 82 -0.55 -5.26 -4.97
N ALA A 83 -1.15 -5.93 -4.00
CA ALA A 83 -1.39 -5.34 -2.69
C ALA A 83 -0.14 -5.39 -1.82
N VAL A 84 0.22 -4.28 -1.22
CA VAL A 84 1.30 -4.17 -0.22
C VAL A 84 0.65 -3.58 1.03
N ASP A 85 -0.11 -4.40 1.74
CA ASP A 85 -1.04 -3.95 2.76
C ASP A 85 -1.01 -4.78 4.05
N GLY A 86 -0.02 -5.65 4.21
CA GLY A 86 0.09 -6.50 5.39
C GLY A 86 -1.06 -7.49 5.54
N GLY A 87 -1.76 -7.81 4.46
CA GLY A 87 -2.87 -8.74 4.45
C GLY A 87 -4.23 -8.09 4.75
N ARG A 88 -4.32 -6.76 4.70
CA ARG A 88 -5.56 -6.04 5.01
C ARG A 88 -6.70 -6.39 4.05
N LEU A 89 -6.40 -6.55 2.76
CA LEU A 89 -7.42 -6.93 1.79
C LEU A 89 -7.92 -8.35 2.06
N ARG A 90 -9.22 -8.51 1.94
CA ARG A 90 -9.90 -9.80 2.13
C ARG A 90 -10.27 -10.39 0.77
N GLY A 91 -10.48 -11.69 0.75
CA GLY A 91 -11.25 -12.28 -0.33
C GLY A 91 -10.44 -12.70 -1.53
N ILE A 92 -9.39 -13.35 -1.30
CA ILE A 92 -8.86 -14.16 -2.38
C ILE A 92 -9.19 -15.61 -2.13
#